data_8bcb6c7fcab13ab37e1aeb65f94b8fd3
#
_entry.id   8bcb6c7fcab13ab37e1aeb65f94b8fd3
#
_cell.length_a   1.000
_cell.length_b   1.000
_cell.length_c   1.000
_cell.angle_alpha   90.00
_cell.angle_beta   90.00
_cell.angle_gamma   90.00
#
_symmetry.space_group_name_H-M   'P 1'
#
loop_
_entity.id
_entity.type
_entity.pdbx_description
1 polymer ?
#
loop_
_entity_poly.entity_id
_entity_poly.type
_entity_poly.pdbx_seq_one_letter_code
_entity_poly.pdbx_strand_id
1 'polypeptide(L)'
;MNTYKRIRDLREDADMTQKQIAEKLFLQLTQYRRYECGESEVPMYIAISIAKLYNVSLDYIAELTNDKRGLTKSNLPENETKLLKLFEQLDIKGQERILERAETLLELQ
;
A
#
# COMPACT_ATOMS: atom_id res chain seq x y z
N MET A 1 5.26 -18.45 1.34
CA MET A 1 5.07 -16.99 1.34
C MET A 1 6.42 -16.32 1.58
N ASN A 2 6.85 -15.44 0.66
CA ASN A 2 8.19 -14.85 0.71
C ASN A 2 8.16 -13.38 1.12
N THR A 3 7.58 -13.09 2.29
CA THR A 3 7.52 -11.74 2.85
C THR A 3 8.90 -11.09 2.92
N TYR A 4 9.91 -11.86 3.26
CA TYR A 4 11.29 -11.38 3.35
C TYR A 4 11.81 -10.82 2.03
N LYS A 5 11.38 -11.38 0.90
CA LYS A 5 11.80 -10.91 -0.43
C LYS A 5 11.27 -9.50 -0.71
N ARG A 6 10.01 -9.25 -0.42
CA ARG A 6 9.40 -7.92 -0.60
C ARG A 6 10.04 -6.87 0.30
N ILE A 7 10.37 -7.25 1.54
CA ILE A 7 11.05 -6.37 2.48
C ILE A 7 12.42 -5.96 1.94
N ARG A 8 13.18 -6.90 1.41
CA ARG A 8 14.48 -6.62 0.81
C ARG A 8 14.35 -5.72 -0.41
N ASP A 9 13.40 -6.04 -1.31
CA ASP A 9 13.18 -5.26 -2.52
C ASP A 9 12.81 -3.80 -2.20
N LEU A 10 11.94 -3.59 -1.21
CA LEU A 10 11.58 -2.25 -0.76
C LEU A 10 12.77 -1.49 -0.21
N ARG A 11 13.62 -2.16 0.57
CA ARG A 11 14.83 -1.54 1.12
C ARG A 11 15.79 -1.14 0.01
N GLU A 12 16.05 -2.03 -0.94
CA GLU A 12 16.96 -1.78 -2.06
C GLU A 12 16.44 -0.64 -2.95
N ASP A 13 15.13 -0.62 -3.22
CA ASP A 13 14.50 0.43 -4.01
C ASP A 13 14.60 1.81 -3.33
N ALA A 14 14.63 1.83 -2.00
CA ALA A 14 14.78 3.06 -1.22
C ALA A 14 16.24 3.44 -0.99
N ASP A 15 17.19 2.70 -1.54
CA ASP A 15 18.62 2.92 -1.37
C ASP A 15 19.06 2.96 0.10
N MET A 16 18.46 2.09 0.92
CA MET A 16 18.77 2.04 2.34
C MET A 16 19.55 0.79 2.72
N THR A 17 20.41 0.92 3.73
CA THR A 17 21.12 -0.22 4.29
C THR A 17 20.23 -0.96 5.30
N GLN A 18 20.56 -2.22 5.58
CA GLN A 18 19.88 -2.99 6.61
C GLN A 18 19.94 -2.29 7.97
N LYS A 19 21.07 -1.68 8.29
CA LYS A 19 21.26 -0.92 9.52
C LYS A 19 20.31 0.26 9.62
N GLN A 20 20.16 1.02 8.53
CA GLN A 20 19.27 2.17 8.48
C GLN A 20 17.81 1.77 8.71
N ILE A 21 17.37 0.69 8.08
CA ILE A 21 16.00 0.19 8.27
C ILE A 21 15.80 -0.33 9.67
N ALA A 22 16.76 -1.09 10.20
CA ALA A 22 16.68 -1.61 11.57
C ALA A 22 16.51 -0.46 12.58
N GLU A 23 17.27 0.61 12.41
CA GLU A 23 17.16 1.80 13.26
C GLU A 23 15.77 2.44 13.16
N LYS A 24 15.24 2.56 11.96
CA LYS A 24 13.90 3.14 11.74
C LYS A 24 12.78 2.30 12.35
N LEU A 25 12.96 1.00 12.38
CA LEU A 25 12.00 0.06 12.95
C LEU A 25 12.24 -0.21 14.44
N PHE A 26 13.26 0.39 15.03
CA PHE A 26 13.66 0.16 16.43
C PHE A 26 13.99 -1.30 16.69
N LEU A 27 14.67 -1.94 15.72
CA LEU A 27 15.09 -3.33 15.79
C LEU A 27 16.59 -3.45 15.88
N GLN A 28 17.07 -4.54 16.49
CA GLN A 28 18.46 -4.93 16.39
C GLN A 28 18.76 -5.36 14.95
N LEU A 29 19.93 -5.00 14.45
CA LEU A 29 20.35 -5.34 13.08
C LEU A 29 20.30 -6.85 12.83
N THR A 30 20.73 -7.65 13.79
CA THR A 30 20.71 -9.12 13.70
C THR A 30 19.27 -9.63 13.50
N GLN A 31 18.31 -9.08 14.24
CA GLN A 31 16.92 -9.47 14.13
C GLN A 31 16.33 -9.07 12.77
N TYR A 32 16.63 -7.87 12.30
CA TYR A 32 16.17 -7.42 10.98
C TYR A 32 16.73 -8.31 9.86
N ARG A 33 18.00 -8.67 9.95
CA ARG A 33 18.64 -9.58 8.98
C ARG A 33 17.93 -10.92 8.92
N ARG A 34 17.50 -11.45 10.05
CA ARG A 34 16.75 -12.71 10.11
C ARG A 34 15.42 -12.61 9.41
N TYR A 35 14.74 -11.48 9.54
CA TYR A 35 13.50 -11.24 8.82
C TYR A 35 13.74 -11.20 7.31
N GLU A 36 14.77 -10.49 6.86
CA GLU A 36 15.06 -10.30 5.45
C GLU A 36 15.55 -11.58 4.76
N CYS A 37 16.25 -12.46 5.48
CA CYS A 37 16.72 -13.73 4.90
C CYS A 37 15.75 -14.90 5.10
N GLY A 38 14.65 -14.70 5.79
CA GLY A 38 13.63 -15.73 6.01
C GLY A 38 13.89 -16.68 7.15
N GLU A 39 14.92 -16.43 7.98
CA GLU A 39 15.19 -17.26 9.16
C GLU A 39 14.15 -17.09 10.26
N SER A 40 13.54 -15.93 10.35
CA SER A 40 12.49 -15.64 11.31
C SER A 40 11.27 -15.09 10.58
N GLU A 41 10.09 -15.48 11.02
CA GLU A 41 8.86 -14.90 10.50
C GLU A 41 8.71 -13.46 10.97
N VAL A 42 8.16 -12.61 10.12
CA VAL A 42 7.91 -11.22 10.44
C VAL A 42 6.60 -11.12 11.22
N PRO A 43 6.64 -10.68 12.49
CA PRO A 43 5.40 -10.49 13.23
C PRO A 43 4.50 -9.44 12.56
N MET A 44 3.20 -9.56 12.79
CA MET A 44 2.24 -8.63 12.17
C MET A 44 2.54 -7.17 12.52
N TYR A 45 2.91 -6.86 13.76
CA TYR A 45 3.20 -5.49 14.15
C TYR A 45 4.43 -4.91 13.44
N ILE A 46 5.41 -5.75 13.13
CA ILE A 46 6.58 -5.34 12.34
C ILE A 46 6.18 -5.14 10.88
N ALA A 47 5.36 -6.04 10.33
CA ALA A 47 4.84 -5.90 8.96
C ALA A 47 4.04 -4.60 8.80
N ILE A 48 3.23 -4.24 9.78
CA ILE A 48 2.48 -2.98 9.79
C ILE A 48 3.43 -1.78 9.79
N SER A 49 4.48 -1.82 10.62
CA SER A 49 5.49 -0.75 10.67
C SER A 49 6.21 -0.59 9.34
N ILE A 50 6.57 -1.69 8.69
CA ILE A 50 7.20 -1.68 7.37
C ILE A 50 6.24 -1.10 6.32
N ALA A 51 4.99 -1.52 6.34
CA ALA A 51 3.97 -1.01 5.42
C ALA A 51 3.82 0.51 5.54
N LYS A 52 3.78 1.02 6.76
CA LYS A 52 3.70 2.47 7.02
C LYS A 52 4.96 3.21 6.59
N LEU A 53 6.13 2.64 6.85
CA LEU A 53 7.40 3.24 6.50
C LEU A 53 7.55 3.47 4.99
N TYR A 54 7.18 2.47 4.20
CA TYR A 54 7.29 2.53 2.74
C TYR A 54 6.01 2.98 2.05
N ASN A 55 4.95 3.23 2.79
CA ASN A 55 3.63 3.57 2.25
C ASN A 55 3.14 2.54 1.23
N VAL A 56 3.20 1.28 1.63
CA VAL A 56 2.70 0.15 0.84
C VAL A 56 1.68 -0.63 1.65
N SER A 57 0.89 -1.47 0.96
CA SER A 57 -0.11 -2.31 1.63
C SER A 57 0.53 -3.54 2.27
N LEU A 58 -0.13 -4.09 3.29
CA LEU A 58 0.25 -5.38 3.86
C LEU A 58 0.11 -6.49 2.83
N ASP A 59 -0.88 -6.40 1.95
CA ASP A 59 -1.08 -7.38 0.88
C ASP A 59 0.13 -7.45 -0.05
N TYR A 60 0.74 -6.31 -0.36
CA TYR A 60 1.96 -6.27 -1.16
C TYR A 60 3.12 -6.97 -0.43
N ILE A 61 3.31 -6.67 0.85
CA ILE A 61 4.37 -7.29 1.66
C ILE A 61 4.17 -8.79 1.76
N ALA A 62 2.93 -9.25 1.88
CA ALA A 62 2.58 -10.66 1.96
C ALA A 62 2.55 -11.38 0.61
N GLU A 63 2.89 -10.70 -0.47
CA GLU A 63 2.86 -11.23 -1.85
C GLU A 63 1.48 -11.66 -2.35
N LEU A 64 0.42 -11.09 -1.77
CA LEU A 64 -0.94 -11.34 -2.22
C LEU A 64 -1.32 -10.48 -3.44
N THR A 65 -0.56 -9.44 -3.70
CA THR A 65 -0.73 -8.56 -4.85
C THR A 65 0.62 -8.05 -5.33
N ASN A 66 0.73 -7.71 -6.61
CA ASN A 66 1.89 -7.03 -7.17
C ASN A 66 1.78 -5.51 -7.09
N ASP A 67 0.68 -5.02 -6.55
CA ASP A 67 0.41 -3.61 -6.46
C ASP A 67 0.77 -3.10 -5.06
N LYS A 68 1.70 -2.16 -4.99
CA LYS A 68 2.22 -1.63 -3.72
C LYS A 68 1.14 -1.04 -2.82
N ARG A 69 0.05 -0.55 -3.38
CA ARG A 69 -1.04 0.08 -2.63
C ARG A 69 -2.23 -0.83 -2.36
N GLY A 70 -2.14 -2.10 -2.76
CA GLY A 70 -3.21 -3.07 -2.60
C GLY A 70 -4.25 -2.95 -3.69
N LEU A 71 -5.52 -2.74 -3.33
CA LEU A 71 -6.59 -2.52 -4.30
C LEU A 71 -6.32 -1.22 -5.05
N THR A 72 -6.13 -1.34 -6.37
CA THR A 72 -5.87 -0.19 -7.23
C THR A 72 -7.00 -0.01 -8.22
N LYS A 73 -6.89 1.08 -8.96
CA LYS A 73 -7.81 1.39 -10.05
C LYS A 73 -7.91 0.25 -11.07
N SER A 74 -6.84 -0.55 -11.25
CA SER A 74 -6.85 -1.68 -12.18
C SER A 74 -7.75 -2.83 -11.73
N ASN A 75 -8.11 -2.90 -10.45
CA ASN A 75 -8.98 -3.93 -9.89
C ASN A 75 -10.46 -3.51 -9.86
N LEU A 76 -10.76 -2.29 -10.29
CA LEU A 76 -12.11 -1.76 -10.32
C LEU A 76 -12.73 -1.93 -11.70
N PRO A 77 -14.07 -2.07 -11.79
CA PRO A 77 -14.75 -2.00 -13.10
C PRO A 77 -14.41 -0.73 -13.85
N GLU A 78 -14.44 -0.79 -15.17
CA GLU A 78 -14.05 0.33 -16.04
C GLU A 78 -14.81 1.62 -15.73
N ASN A 79 -16.11 1.52 -15.49
CA ASN A 79 -16.93 2.69 -15.19
C ASN A 79 -16.53 3.36 -13.87
N GLU A 80 -16.20 2.57 -12.85
CA GLU A 80 -15.73 3.09 -11.57
C GLU A 80 -14.37 3.75 -11.70
N THR A 81 -13.46 3.15 -12.45
CA THR A 81 -12.14 3.72 -12.74
C THR A 81 -12.27 5.06 -13.46
N LYS A 82 -13.15 5.12 -14.45
CA LYS A 82 -13.43 6.35 -15.21
C LYS A 82 -13.99 7.44 -14.32
N LEU A 83 -14.94 7.09 -13.46
CA LEU A 83 -15.53 8.04 -12.53
C LEU A 83 -14.50 8.62 -11.57
N LEU A 84 -13.62 7.78 -11.02
CA LEU A 84 -12.56 8.22 -10.12
C LEU A 84 -11.61 9.19 -10.80
N LYS A 85 -11.19 8.91 -12.03
CA LYS A 85 -10.32 9.79 -12.81
C LYS A 85 -10.97 11.15 -13.07
N LEU A 86 -12.24 11.16 -13.45
CA LEU A 86 -12.97 12.39 -13.69
C LEU A 86 -13.14 13.19 -12.40
N PHE A 87 -13.48 12.51 -11.31
CA PHE A 87 -13.65 13.12 -10.00
C PHE A 87 -12.36 13.80 -9.52
N GLU A 88 -11.23 13.13 -9.66
CA GLU A 88 -9.92 13.67 -9.26
C GLU A 88 -9.53 14.94 -10.03
N GLN A 89 -9.99 15.07 -11.28
CA GLN A 89 -9.69 16.23 -12.13
C GLN A 89 -10.61 17.43 -11.88
N LEU A 90 -11.71 17.24 -11.17
CA LEU A 90 -12.66 18.30 -10.87
C LEU A 90 -12.20 19.13 -9.67
N ASP A 91 -12.57 20.41 -9.67
CA ASP A 91 -12.43 21.24 -8.48
C ASP A 91 -13.45 20.84 -7.39
N ILE A 92 -13.38 21.48 -6.23
CA ILE A 92 -14.26 21.15 -5.11
C ILE A 92 -15.74 21.31 -5.49
N LYS A 93 -16.07 22.36 -6.22
CA LYS A 93 -17.46 22.61 -6.66
C LYS A 93 -17.96 21.54 -7.63
N GLY A 94 -17.10 21.12 -8.55
CA GLY A 94 -17.43 20.05 -9.48
C GLY A 94 -17.60 18.72 -8.78
N GLN A 95 -16.77 18.42 -7.80
CA GLN A 95 -16.90 17.21 -6.99
C GLN A 95 -18.21 17.19 -6.21
N GLU A 96 -18.60 18.32 -5.60
CA GLU A 96 -19.87 18.45 -4.89
C GLU A 96 -21.07 18.22 -5.82
N ARG A 97 -21.03 18.76 -7.04
CA ARG A 97 -22.09 18.58 -8.03
C ARG A 97 -22.23 17.12 -8.45
N ILE A 98 -21.13 16.40 -8.62
CA ILE A 98 -21.16 14.97 -8.96
C ILE A 98 -21.82 14.18 -7.84
N LEU A 99 -21.47 14.46 -6.59
CA LEU A 99 -22.05 13.78 -5.43
C LEU A 99 -23.56 14.06 -5.33
N GLU A 100 -24.00 15.29 -5.51
CA GLU A 100 -25.41 15.67 -5.52
C GLU A 100 -26.18 14.95 -6.63
N ARG A 101 -25.61 14.90 -7.82
CA ARG A 101 -26.22 14.23 -8.97
C ARG A 101 -26.36 12.74 -8.74
N ALA A 102 -25.33 12.10 -8.18
CA ALA A 102 -25.37 10.69 -7.85
C ALA A 102 -26.46 10.37 -6.81
N GLU A 103 -26.58 11.19 -5.77
CA GLU A 103 -27.63 11.07 -4.76
C GLU A 103 -29.02 11.22 -5.38
N THR A 104 -29.21 12.21 -6.24
CA THR A 104 -30.49 12.45 -6.95
C THR A 104 -30.86 11.25 -7.82
N LEU A 105 -29.91 10.72 -8.57
CA LEU A 105 -30.16 9.55 -9.41
C LEU A 105 -30.52 8.32 -8.59
N LEU A 106 -29.91 8.13 -7.44
CA LEU A 106 -30.23 7.03 -6.54
C LEU A 106 -31.66 7.14 -6.01
N GLU A 107 -32.09 8.34 -5.63
CA GLU A 107 -33.48 8.61 -5.14
C GLU A 107 -34.51 8.33 -6.20
N LEU A 108 -34.17 8.45 -7.49
CA LEU A 108 -35.11 8.25 -8.61
C LEU A 108 -35.29 6.78 -9.00
N GLN A 109 -34.51 5.88 -8.40
CA GLN A 109 -34.63 4.43 -8.68
C GLN A 109 -35.73 3.75 -7.90
#